data_27d19d212b6156d05e7d2efd066b0d36
#
_entry.id   27d19d212b6156d05e7d2efd066b0d36
#
_cell.length_a   1.000
_cell.length_b   1.000
_cell.length_c   1.000
_cell.angle_alpha   90.00
_cell.angle_beta   90.00
_cell.angle_gamma   90.00
#
_symmetry.space_group_name_H-M   'P 1'
#
loop_
_entity.id
_entity.type
_entity.pdbx_description
1 polymer ?
#
loop_
_entity_poly.entity_id
_entity_poly.type
_entity_poly.pdbx_seq_one_letter_code
_entity_poly.pdbx_strand_id
1 'polypeptide(L)'
;MTIKLLLLKSGEDIISDVTEMCVGTEEDRQVIGYQLNKPCVVKMQDPNLIKEDGPKKQSGYAVSLFPWMPLTKQEDIPIPADWMITMVEPIDKLKEMYIEDIVEYGKDNQGNSTDDDSATSD
;
A
#
# COMPACT_ATOMS: atom_id res chain seq x y z
N MET A 1 -11.84 -6.44 0.08
CA MET A 1 -10.54 -5.79 0.06
C MET A 1 -9.49 -6.80 -0.39
N THR A 2 -8.71 -6.43 -1.36
CA THR A 2 -7.70 -7.32 -1.92
C THR A 2 -6.32 -6.69 -1.76
N ILE A 3 -5.65 -7.02 -0.69
CA ILE A 3 -4.37 -6.40 -0.39
C ILE A 3 -3.26 -7.22 -0.98
N LYS A 4 -2.44 -6.59 -1.80
CA LYS A 4 -1.36 -7.25 -2.51
C LYS A 4 -0.06 -6.51 -2.37
N LEU A 5 1.03 -7.23 -2.55
CA LEU A 5 2.36 -6.66 -2.58
C LEU A 5 2.82 -6.70 -4.02
N LEU A 6 3.18 -5.53 -4.55
CA LEU A 6 3.52 -5.41 -5.95
C LEU A 6 4.96 -4.97 -6.12
N LEU A 7 5.63 -5.51 -7.12
CA LEU A 7 6.94 -5.02 -7.51
C LEU A 7 6.77 -4.32 -8.85
N LEU A 8 7.10 -3.06 -8.89
CA LEU A 8 6.95 -2.26 -10.10
C LEU A 8 8.25 -2.21 -10.87
N LYS A 9 8.16 -1.83 -12.13
CA LYS A 9 9.36 -1.72 -12.96
C LYS A 9 10.34 -0.72 -12.42
N SER A 10 9.88 0.21 -11.61
CA SER A 10 10.76 1.18 -10.99
C SER A 10 11.62 0.57 -9.89
N GLY A 11 11.33 -0.66 -9.49
CA GLY A 11 12.06 -1.30 -8.41
C GLY A 11 11.41 -1.08 -7.06
N GLU A 12 10.28 -0.41 -7.03
CA GLU A 12 9.62 -0.15 -5.75
C GLU A 12 8.70 -1.29 -5.36
N ASP A 13 8.68 -1.58 -4.07
CA ASP A 13 7.74 -2.55 -3.51
C ASP A 13 6.58 -1.77 -2.94
N ILE A 14 5.38 -2.07 -3.41
CA ILE A 14 4.18 -1.33 -3.02
C ILE A 14 3.18 -2.29 -2.40
N ILE A 15 2.58 -1.90 -1.28
CA ILE A 15 1.47 -2.65 -0.74
C ILE A 15 0.21 -1.79 -0.92
N SER A 16 -0.88 -2.39 -1.33
CA SER A 16 -2.08 -1.65 -1.66
C SER A 16 -3.28 -2.57 -1.71
N ASP A 17 -4.45 -1.99 -1.58
CA ASP A 17 -5.69 -2.65 -1.93
C ASP A 17 -5.82 -2.48 -3.44
N VAL A 18 -5.94 -3.56 -4.17
CA VAL A 18 -5.81 -3.56 -5.62
C VAL A 18 -7.09 -4.00 -6.29
N THR A 19 -7.49 -3.28 -7.32
CA THR A 19 -8.64 -3.65 -8.14
C THR A 19 -8.20 -3.67 -9.59
N GLU A 20 -8.64 -4.67 -10.33
CA GLU A 20 -8.30 -4.78 -11.74
C GLU A 20 -9.12 -3.81 -12.56
N MET A 21 -8.49 -3.22 -13.57
CA MET A 21 -9.20 -2.40 -14.55
C MET A 21 -9.24 -3.18 -15.85
N CYS A 22 -10.44 -3.47 -16.31
CA CYS A 22 -10.64 -4.35 -17.45
C CYS A 22 -11.44 -3.69 -18.55
N VAL A 23 -11.25 -4.17 -19.76
CA VAL A 23 -12.06 -3.75 -20.91
C VAL A 23 -12.54 -5.02 -21.61
N GLY A 24 -13.57 -4.88 -22.41
CA GLY A 24 -14.10 -6.00 -23.18
C GLY A 24 -15.32 -6.60 -22.54
N THR A 25 -15.78 -7.69 -23.13
CA THR A 25 -16.95 -8.36 -22.62
C THR A 25 -16.52 -9.44 -21.65
N GLU A 26 -17.49 -10.08 -21.04
CA GLU A 26 -17.20 -11.14 -20.11
C GLU A 26 -16.40 -12.25 -20.76
N GLU A 27 -16.70 -12.53 -22.00
CA GLU A 27 -16.00 -13.60 -22.68
C GLU A 27 -14.64 -13.18 -23.19
N ASP A 28 -14.46 -11.88 -23.40
CA ASP A 28 -13.22 -11.39 -23.97
C ASP A 28 -12.67 -10.30 -23.08
N ARG A 29 -12.60 -10.57 -21.80
CA ARG A 29 -12.18 -9.57 -20.85
C ARG A 29 -10.69 -9.47 -20.81
N GLN A 30 -10.19 -8.25 -20.75
CA GLN A 30 -8.77 -8.02 -20.76
C GLN A 30 -8.39 -7.03 -19.67
N VAL A 31 -7.43 -7.39 -18.86
CA VAL A 31 -6.97 -6.50 -17.79
C VAL A 31 -5.97 -5.53 -18.40
N ILE A 32 -6.27 -4.25 -18.32
CA ILE A 32 -5.39 -3.23 -18.90
C ILE A 32 -4.61 -2.48 -17.84
N GLY A 33 -4.98 -2.64 -16.58
CA GLY A 33 -4.25 -1.95 -15.52
C GLY A 33 -4.83 -2.31 -14.17
N TYR A 34 -4.32 -1.62 -13.17
CA TYR A 34 -4.76 -1.85 -11.81
C TYR A 34 -5.01 -0.54 -11.12
N GLN A 35 -6.00 -0.50 -10.27
CA GLN A 35 -6.27 0.68 -9.49
C GLN A 35 -5.79 0.37 -8.09
N LEU A 36 -4.88 1.18 -7.58
CA LEU A 36 -4.27 0.97 -6.29
C LEU A 36 -4.88 1.93 -5.30
N ASN A 37 -5.54 1.38 -4.28
CA ASN A 37 -6.16 2.22 -3.26
C ASN A 37 -5.17 2.37 -2.11
N LYS A 38 -4.82 3.60 -1.81
CA LYS A 38 -3.90 3.94 -0.73
C LYS A 38 -2.58 3.17 -0.82
N PRO A 39 -1.92 3.24 -1.96
CA PRO A 39 -0.67 2.49 -2.13
C PRO A 39 0.45 3.07 -1.27
N CYS A 40 1.23 2.20 -0.68
CA CYS A 40 2.35 2.60 0.16
C CYS A 40 3.61 1.89 -0.25
N VAL A 41 4.72 2.62 -0.24
CA VAL A 41 6.01 2.02 -0.49
C VAL A 41 6.43 1.29 0.78
N VAL A 42 6.90 0.06 0.61
CA VAL A 42 7.35 -0.75 1.72
C VAL A 42 8.86 -0.64 1.79
N LYS A 43 9.36 -0.17 2.91
CA LYS A 43 10.79 -0.07 3.11
C LYS A 43 11.20 -0.94 4.25
N MET A 44 12.21 -1.77 4.01
CA MET A 44 12.74 -2.65 5.01
C MET A 44 14.09 -2.19 5.41
N GLN A 45 14.39 -2.22 6.69
CA GLN A 45 15.70 -1.90 7.17
C GLN A 45 16.23 -3.11 7.89
N ASP A 46 17.49 -3.41 7.64
CA ASP A 46 18.11 -4.52 8.32
C ASP A 46 18.38 -4.08 9.76
N PRO A 47 17.84 -4.76 10.73
CA PRO A 47 18.08 -4.37 12.12
C PRO A 47 19.55 -4.31 12.48
N ASN A 48 20.37 -5.10 11.84
CA ASN A 48 21.77 -5.09 12.11
C ASN A 48 22.44 -3.81 11.71
N LEU A 49 21.86 -3.07 10.81
CA LEU A 49 22.42 -1.79 10.42
C LEU A 49 22.07 -0.72 11.41
N ILE A 50 21.02 -0.89 12.16
CA ILE A 50 20.57 0.10 13.09
C ILE A 50 21.10 -0.14 14.46
N LYS A 51 21.29 -1.40 14.81
CA LYS A 51 21.71 -1.68 16.12
C LYS A 51 23.05 -2.21 16.12
N GLU A 52 23.88 -1.70 16.91
CA GLU A 52 25.14 -2.25 16.95
C GLU A 52 25.39 -3.06 18.15
N ASP A 53 24.51 -3.20 19.03
CA ASP A 53 24.79 -3.93 20.19
C ASP A 53 24.34 -5.32 20.09
N GLY A 54 24.82 -6.05 19.25
CA GLY A 54 24.62 -7.42 19.27
C GLY A 54 23.48 -7.92 18.50
N PRO A 55 23.44 -9.16 18.30
CA PRO A 55 22.46 -9.76 17.45
C PRO A 55 21.12 -9.79 18.08
N LYS A 56 20.12 -9.72 17.27
CA LYS A 56 18.79 -9.81 17.71
C LYS A 56 18.33 -11.18 17.49
N LYS A 57 17.71 -11.71 18.44
CA LYS A 57 17.14 -12.95 18.28
C LYS A 57 15.99 -12.95 17.40
N GLN A 58 15.15 -11.99 17.48
CA GLN A 58 14.02 -11.94 16.64
C GLN A 58 14.49 -11.60 15.34
N SER A 59 14.10 -12.31 14.41
CA SER A 59 14.56 -12.17 13.11
C SER A 59 13.93 -11.15 12.30
N GLY A 60 13.07 -10.43 12.77
CA GLY A 60 12.35 -9.51 11.93
C GLY A 60 13.17 -8.38 11.40
N TYR A 61 12.68 -7.78 10.36
CA TYR A 61 13.25 -6.56 9.83
C TYR A 61 12.35 -5.44 10.27
N ALA A 62 12.91 -4.25 10.36
CA ALA A 62 12.10 -3.07 10.61
C ALA A 62 11.44 -2.70 9.29
N VAL A 63 10.13 -2.59 9.30
CA VAL A 63 9.38 -2.30 8.09
C VAL A 63 8.63 -1.00 8.29
N SER A 64 8.71 -0.12 7.29
CA SER A 64 8.00 1.14 7.32
C SER A 64 7.17 1.27 6.06
N LEU A 65 6.02 1.92 6.19
CA LEU A 65 5.13 2.16 5.07
C LEU A 65 5.03 3.66 4.82
N PHE A 66 5.24 4.06 3.57
CA PHE A 66 5.15 5.46 3.20
C PHE A 66 4.21 5.61 2.02
N PRO A 67 3.37 6.63 2.01
CA PRO A 67 2.48 6.81 0.87
C PRO A 67 3.28 6.88 -0.41
N TRP A 68 2.81 6.21 -1.45
CA TRP A 68 3.53 6.17 -2.71
C TRP A 68 3.55 7.53 -3.37
N MET A 69 2.41 8.21 -3.36
CA MET A 69 2.33 9.55 -3.93
C MET A 69 1.72 10.49 -2.90
N PRO A 70 2.53 10.98 -1.97
CA PRO A 70 1.97 11.69 -0.83
C PRO A 70 1.40 13.06 -1.14
N LEU A 71 1.67 13.58 -2.32
CA LEU A 71 1.20 14.92 -2.65
C LEU A 71 -0.10 14.94 -3.44
N THR A 72 -0.71 13.78 -3.65
CA THR A 72 -2.00 13.73 -4.32
C THR A 72 -3.09 13.59 -3.29
N LYS A 73 -4.27 14.13 -3.60
CA LYS A 73 -5.41 13.90 -2.75
C LYS A 73 -6.20 12.69 -3.17
N GLN A 74 -5.80 12.04 -4.26
CA GLN A 74 -6.49 10.84 -4.71
C GLN A 74 -6.10 9.66 -3.88
N GLU A 75 -7.07 8.84 -3.54
CA GLU A 75 -6.80 7.62 -2.83
C GLU A 75 -6.60 6.46 -3.79
N ASP A 76 -7.21 6.54 -4.96
CA ASP A 76 -7.08 5.49 -5.97
C ASP A 76 -6.16 5.96 -7.07
N ILE A 77 -5.09 5.23 -7.29
CA ILE A 77 -4.09 5.61 -8.28
C ILE A 77 -3.98 4.50 -9.31
N PRO A 78 -4.29 4.81 -10.58
CA PRO A 78 -4.24 3.77 -11.61
C PRO A 78 -2.83 3.58 -12.14
N ILE A 79 -2.49 2.34 -12.47
CA ILE A 79 -1.24 2.06 -13.16
C ILE A 79 -1.53 1.11 -14.31
N PRO A 80 -0.77 1.21 -15.41
CA PRO A 80 -0.95 0.26 -16.50
C PRO A 80 -0.44 -1.11 -16.11
N ALA A 81 -1.03 -2.13 -16.70
CA ALA A 81 -0.67 -3.50 -16.34
C ALA A 81 0.80 -3.78 -16.63
N ASP A 82 1.35 -3.20 -17.67
CA ASP A 82 2.72 -3.50 -18.05
C ASP A 82 3.75 -2.76 -17.20
N TRP A 83 3.34 -1.95 -16.24
CA TRP A 83 4.30 -1.31 -15.35
C TRP A 83 4.61 -2.19 -14.16
N MET A 84 3.88 -3.26 -13.96
CA MET A 84 4.03 -4.14 -12.83
C MET A 84 4.81 -5.37 -13.22
N ILE A 85 5.85 -5.70 -12.46
CA ILE A 85 6.60 -6.91 -12.72
C ILE A 85 5.87 -8.10 -12.13
N THR A 86 5.46 -7.99 -10.86
CA THR A 86 4.76 -9.10 -10.24
C THR A 86 3.88 -8.61 -9.10
N MET A 87 2.89 -9.40 -8.75
CA MET A 87 1.98 -9.09 -7.68
C MET A 87 1.78 -10.36 -6.88
N VAL A 88 2.03 -10.29 -5.59
CA VAL A 88 1.99 -11.47 -4.73
C VAL A 88 1.25 -11.16 -3.44
N GLU A 89 0.98 -12.20 -2.67
CA GLU A 89 0.34 -12.04 -1.39
C GLU A 89 1.34 -11.57 -0.36
N PRO A 90 1.03 -10.54 0.42
CA PRO A 90 1.95 -10.14 1.47
C PRO A 90 1.90 -11.13 2.63
N ILE A 91 2.96 -11.15 3.43
CA ILE A 91 2.91 -11.96 4.63
C ILE A 91 1.90 -11.34 5.59
N ASP A 92 1.38 -12.13 6.49
CA ASP A 92 0.28 -11.69 7.35
C ASP A 92 0.64 -10.48 8.19
N LYS A 93 1.83 -10.43 8.71
CA LYS A 93 2.25 -9.31 9.51
C LYS A 93 2.25 -8.01 8.72
N LEU A 94 2.69 -8.03 7.50
CA LEU A 94 2.70 -6.85 6.67
C LEU A 94 1.28 -6.42 6.33
N LYS A 95 0.43 -7.38 6.04
CA LYS A 95 -0.95 -7.10 5.72
C LYS A 95 -1.65 -6.45 6.91
N GLU A 96 -1.39 -6.96 8.11
CA GLU A 96 -1.99 -6.42 9.30
C GLU A 96 -1.51 -5.00 9.56
N MET A 97 -0.23 -4.75 9.34
CA MET A 97 0.33 -3.43 9.53
C MET A 97 -0.33 -2.44 8.57
N TYR A 98 -0.51 -2.85 7.32
CA TYR A 98 -1.12 -1.98 6.33
C TYR A 98 -2.57 -1.67 6.72
N ILE A 99 -3.31 -2.67 7.17
CA ILE A 99 -4.70 -2.45 7.55
C ILE A 99 -4.78 -1.52 8.75
N GLU A 100 -3.98 -1.75 9.76
CA GLU A 100 -4.05 -0.94 10.96
C GLU A 100 -3.55 0.48 10.74
N ASP A 101 -2.43 0.62 10.06
CA ASP A 101 -1.81 1.92 9.96
C ASP A 101 -2.35 2.78 8.84
N ILE A 102 -2.86 2.17 7.81
CA ILE A 102 -3.28 2.91 6.63
C ILE A 102 -4.78 2.92 6.47
N VAL A 103 -5.38 1.74 6.47
CA VAL A 103 -6.81 1.65 6.20
C VAL A 103 -7.63 2.13 7.39
N GLU A 104 -7.36 1.59 8.57
CA GLU A 104 -8.18 1.90 9.72
C GLU A 104 -7.82 3.23 10.33
N TYR A 105 -6.55 3.59 10.30
CA TYR A 105 -6.16 4.87 10.83
C TYR A 105 -6.79 5.99 9.99
N GLY A 106 -6.83 5.82 8.69
CA GLY A 106 -7.47 6.79 7.83
C GLY A 106 -8.94 6.92 8.13
N LYS A 107 -9.61 5.81 8.40
CA LYS A 107 -11.01 5.88 8.74
C LYS A 107 -11.23 6.61 10.04
N ASP A 108 -10.39 6.33 11.03
CA ASP A 108 -10.53 6.99 12.31
C ASP A 108 -10.30 8.48 12.16
N ASN A 109 -9.32 8.86 11.39
CA ASN A 109 -9.06 10.27 11.16
C ASN A 109 -10.21 10.93 10.46
N GLN A 110 -10.79 10.27 9.50
CA GLN A 110 -11.92 10.83 8.82
C GLN A 110 -13.09 10.98 9.76
N GLY A 111 -13.30 10.03 10.61
CA GLY A 111 -14.35 10.11 11.58
C GLY A 111 -14.19 11.29 12.50
N ASN A 112 -12.96 11.54 12.92
CA ASN A 112 -12.73 12.66 13.79
C ASN A 112 -12.90 13.97 13.08
N SER A 113 -12.48 14.06 11.86
CA SER A 113 -12.54 15.34 11.20
C SER A 113 -13.91 15.68 10.73
N THR A 114 -14.81 14.75 10.64
CA THR A 114 -16.14 15.15 10.22
C THR A 114 -16.77 16.05 11.24
N ASP A 115 -16.29 16.10 12.40
CA ASP A 115 -16.83 16.98 13.34
C ASP A 115 -16.43 18.37 13.09
N ASP A 116 -15.45 18.56 12.51
CA ASP A 116 -15.06 19.90 12.23
C ASP A 116 -14.98 20.14 10.83
N ASP A 117 -15.11 19.76 10.83
CA ASP A 117 -14.80 20.09 10.00
C ASP A 117 -15.03 20.50 9.30
N SER A 118 -15.49 20.36 9.58
CA SER A 118 -15.59 20.47 9.10
C SER A 118 -15.49 21.13 8.73
N ALA A 119 -15.64 21.31 8.96
CA ALA A 119 -15.35 21.69 8.80
C ALA A 119 -14.75 22.21 8.31
N THR A 120 -14.65 22.06 8.18
CA THR A 120 -13.95 22.34 7.92
C THR A 120 -13.41 22.71 7.29
N SER A 121 -13.60 22.55 7.26
CA SER A 121 -13.00 22.67 6.91
C SER A 121 -12.56 23.04 6.44
N ASP A 122 -12.77 23.08 6.45
CA ASP A 122 -12.28 23.18 6.23
C ASP A 122 -12.05 23.51 5.98
#